data_1abc22f3ad5ecf033a706098873e36f2
#
_entry.id   1abc22f3ad5ecf033a706098873e36f2
#
_cell.length_a   1.000
_cell.length_b   1.000
_cell.length_c   1.000
_cell.angle_alpha   90.00
_cell.angle_beta   90.00
_cell.angle_gamma   90.00
#
_symmetry.space_group_name_H-M   'P 1'
#
loop_
_entity.id
_entity.type
_entity.pdbx_description
1 polymer ?
#
loop_
_entity_poly.entity_id
_entity_poly.type
_entity_poly.pdbx_seq_one_letter_code
_entity_poly.pdbx_strand_id
1 'polypeptide(L)'
;MENRSHALMAGLFTLLLGTAAILAAWWFGGKHELTREYTVVTRQNVTGLSLQGQVRYRGIRVGKVQAIELDPDDLRNILIRISVDDAVPVTRGTTAKMGYQGVTGIAHILLEDSGDDPTPLAGDDGDASRIKMQPSLIDELSD
;
A
#
# COMPACT_ATOMS: atom_id res chain seq x y z
N MET A 1 40.30 -42.89 14.63
CA MET A 1 38.90 -43.17 14.27
C MET A 1 37.90 -42.18 14.82
N GLU A 2 38.28 -41.38 15.80
CA GLU A 2 37.36 -40.37 16.40
C GLU A 2 37.01 -39.18 15.49
N ASN A 3 37.88 -38.80 14.56
CA ASN A 3 37.69 -37.65 13.71
C ASN A 3 36.53 -37.79 12.68
N ARG A 4 36.13 -39.00 12.33
CA ARG A 4 35.07 -39.26 11.38
C ARG A 4 33.67 -39.07 11.98
N SER A 5 33.50 -39.42 13.24
CA SER A 5 32.24 -39.25 13.94
C SER A 5 31.95 -37.77 14.23
N HIS A 6 32.99 -37.01 14.59
CA HIS A 6 32.87 -35.56 14.79
C HIS A 6 32.57 -34.80 13.49
N ALA A 7 33.20 -35.22 12.38
CA ALA A 7 32.90 -34.63 11.06
C ALA A 7 31.47 -34.94 10.60
N LEU A 8 30.95 -36.14 10.84
CA LEU A 8 29.58 -36.51 10.54
C LEU A 8 28.59 -35.75 11.40
N MET A 9 28.86 -35.56 12.69
CA MET A 9 28.04 -34.78 13.59
C MET A 9 27.99 -33.30 13.18
N ALA A 10 29.13 -32.72 12.83
CA ALA A 10 29.20 -31.34 12.35
C ALA A 10 28.44 -31.14 11.02
N GLY A 11 28.57 -32.07 10.08
CA GLY A 11 27.84 -32.09 8.82
C GLY A 11 26.33 -32.20 9.01
N LEU A 12 25.91 -33.12 9.88
CA LEU A 12 24.50 -33.30 10.24
C LEU A 12 23.92 -32.05 10.89
N PHE A 13 24.63 -31.42 11.82
CA PHE A 13 24.24 -30.19 12.47
C PHE A 13 24.08 -29.05 11.48
N THR A 14 25.03 -28.89 10.55
CA THR A 14 24.97 -27.87 9.49
C THR A 14 23.77 -28.08 8.59
N LEU A 15 23.45 -29.31 8.18
CA LEU A 15 22.30 -29.63 7.38
C LEU A 15 20.96 -29.33 8.11
N LEU A 16 20.89 -29.71 9.39
CA LEU A 16 19.74 -29.42 10.22
C LEU A 16 19.52 -27.91 10.37
N LEU A 17 20.59 -27.17 10.63
CA LEU A 17 20.51 -25.69 10.79
C LEU A 17 20.14 -25.02 9.47
N GLY A 18 20.72 -25.45 8.36
CA GLY A 18 20.39 -24.95 7.03
C GLY A 18 18.92 -25.22 6.65
N THR A 19 18.45 -26.43 6.91
CA THR A 19 17.04 -26.80 6.68
C THR A 19 16.09 -25.98 7.56
N ALA A 20 16.42 -25.83 8.83
CA ALA A 20 15.63 -25.00 9.75
C ALA A 20 15.58 -23.53 9.31
N ALA A 21 16.70 -22.98 8.83
CA ALA A 21 16.75 -21.61 8.31
C ALA A 21 15.87 -21.42 7.06
N ILE A 22 15.92 -22.39 6.14
CA ILE A 22 15.08 -22.37 4.93
C ILE A 22 13.59 -22.46 5.29
N LEU A 23 13.22 -23.37 6.18
CA LEU A 23 11.84 -23.51 6.65
C LEU A 23 11.36 -22.26 7.38
N ALA A 24 12.21 -21.65 8.19
CA ALA A 24 11.90 -20.40 8.87
C ALA A 24 11.70 -19.25 7.86
N ALA A 25 12.59 -19.13 6.88
CA ALA A 25 12.47 -18.12 5.82
C ALA A 25 11.19 -18.31 5.02
N TRP A 26 10.84 -19.56 4.71
CA TRP A 26 9.59 -19.87 4.01
C TRP A 26 8.34 -19.57 4.86
N TRP A 27 8.40 -19.90 6.15
CA TRP A 27 7.31 -19.63 7.09
C TRP A 27 7.08 -18.13 7.32
N PHE A 28 8.16 -17.37 7.50
CA PHE A 28 8.08 -15.93 7.69
C PHE A 28 7.83 -15.15 6.39
N GLY A 29 8.31 -15.65 5.27
CA GLY A 29 8.09 -15.04 3.95
C GLY A 29 6.68 -15.25 3.38
N GLY A 30 5.91 -16.19 3.93
CA GLY A 30 4.59 -16.59 3.41
C GLY A 30 3.41 -15.70 3.81
N LYS A 31 3.64 -14.64 4.57
CA LYS A 31 2.59 -13.66 4.86
C LYS A 31 2.48 -12.66 3.71
N HIS A 32 2.04 -13.11 2.57
CA HIS A 32 1.50 -12.21 1.57
C HIS A 32 0.13 -11.74 2.09
N GLU A 33 0.10 -10.57 2.68
CA GLU A 33 -1.14 -9.86 2.84
C GLU A 33 -1.73 -9.69 1.44
N LEU A 34 -2.90 -10.25 1.21
CA LEU A 34 -3.61 -10.07 -0.04
C LEU A 34 -3.99 -8.60 -0.13
N THR A 35 -3.27 -7.87 -0.96
CA THR A 35 -3.51 -6.45 -1.21
C THR A 35 -3.92 -6.26 -2.65
N ARG A 36 -4.72 -5.24 -2.90
CA ARG A 36 -5.07 -4.76 -4.24
C ARG A 36 -4.46 -3.41 -4.48
N GLU A 37 -4.03 -3.18 -5.70
CA GLU A 37 -3.50 -1.90 -6.10
C GLU A 37 -4.58 -1.02 -6.74
N TYR A 38 -4.59 0.24 -6.34
CA TYR A 38 -5.44 1.28 -6.91
C TYR A 38 -4.59 2.48 -7.26
N THR A 39 -5.06 3.27 -8.21
CA THR A 39 -4.40 4.52 -8.60
C THR A 39 -5.28 5.70 -8.24
N VAL A 40 -4.80 6.57 -7.38
CA VAL A 40 -5.45 7.84 -7.06
C VAL A 40 -4.94 8.90 -8.03
N VAL A 41 -5.85 9.55 -8.71
CA VAL A 41 -5.54 10.62 -9.67
C VAL A 41 -5.89 11.96 -9.04
N THR A 42 -4.92 12.88 -8.99
CA THR A 42 -5.12 14.22 -8.45
C THR A 42 -4.39 15.27 -9.26
N ARG A 43 -4.96 16.47 -9.30
CA ARG A 43 -4.30 17.69 -9.81
C ARG A 43 -3.77 18.58 -8.69
N GLN A 44 -4.06 18.21 -7.46
CA GLN A 44 -3.67 18.97 -6.29
C GLN A 44 -2.23 18.70 -5.89
N ASN A 45 -1.68 19.63 -5.14
CA ASN A 45 -0.37 19.46 -4.56
C ASN A 45 -0.39 18.36 -3.49
N VAL A 46 0.55 17.42 -3.58
CA VAL A 46 0.67 16.29 -2.66
C VAL A 46 1.82 16.46 -1.67
N THR A 47 2.11 17.69 -1.29
CA THR A 47 3.16 18.00 -0.33
C THR A 47 2.94 17.26 0.99
N GLY A 48 4.00 16.66 1.52
CA GLY A 48 3.96 15.89 2.76
C GLY A 48 3.60 14.42 2.57
N LEU A 49 3.14 14.01 1.38
CA LEU A 49 2.93 12.61 1.07
C LEU A 49 4.26 11.96 0.67
N SER A 50 4.56 10.84 1.25
CA SER A 50 5.79 10.09 0.99
C SER A 50 5.50 8.66 0.55
N LEU A 51 6.49 8.02 -0.05
CA LEU A 51 6.47 6.57 -0.27
C LEU A 51 6.30 5.86 1.08
N GLN A 52 5.53 4.79 1.12
CA GLN A 52 5.13 4.09 2.34
C GLN A 52 4.20 4.91 3.27
N GLY A 53 3.73 6.06 2.83
CA GLY A 53 2.70 6.85 3.53
C GLY A 53 1.44 6.02 3.78
N GLN A 54 0.74 6.32 4.86
CA GLN A 54 -0.44 5.56 5.24
C GLN A 54 -1.62 5.82 4.30
N VAL A 55 -2.37 4.77 4.01
CA VAL A 55 -3.70 4.85 3.43
C VAL A 55 -4.69 4.42 4.50
N ARG A 56 -5.66 5.26 4.79
CA ARG A 56 -6.71 5.01 5.79
C ARG A 56 -8.08 4.96 5.13
N TYR A 57 -8.92 4.10 5.65
CA TYR A 57 -10.34 4.03 5.29
C TYR A 57 -11.16 4.32 6.54
N ARG A 58 -11.88 5.44 6.54
CA ARG A 58 -12.65 5.93 7.70
C ARG A 58 -11.83 6.01 8.99
N GLY A 59 -10.54 6.36 8.86
CA GLY A 59 -9.64 6.50 10.00
C GLY A 59 -8.83 5.24 10.35
N ILE A 60 -9.15 4.09 9.77
CA ILE A 60 -8.44 2.83 9.99
C ILE A 60 -7.35 2.68 8.93
N ARG A 61 -6.13 2.36 9.35
CA ARG A 61 -5.04 2.07 8.42
C ARG A 61 -5.32 0.78 7.65
N VAL A 62 -5.42 0.90 6.33
CA VAL A 62 -5.78 -0.22 5.44
C VAL A 62 -4.74 -0.47 4.35
N GLY A 63 -3.75 0.37 4.24
CA GLY A 63 -2.73 0.22 3.20
C GLY A 63 -1.64 1.26 3.26
N LYS A 64 -0.91 1.36 2.16
CA LYS A 64 0.24 2.26 2.02
C LYS A 64 0.39 2.79 0.60
N VAL A 65 1.08 3.91 0.46
CA VAL A 65 1.46 4.49 -0.82
C VAL A 65 2.64 3.70 -1.39
N GLN A 66 2.49 3.20 -2.61
CA GLN A 66 3.52 2.44 -3.32
C GLN A 66 4.40 3.31 -4.20
N ALA A 67 3.79 4.22 -4.95
CA ALA A 67 4.49 5.10 -5.87
C ALA A 67 3.74 6.41 -6.06
N ILE A 68 4.47 7.47 -6.37
CA ILE A 68 3.95 8.79 -6.71
C ILE A 68 4.62 9.19 -8.02
N GLU A 69 3.84 9.33 -9.08
CA GLU A 69 4.34 9.58 -10.42
C GLU A 69 3.51 10.66 -11.11
N LEU A 70 4.10 11.33 -12.08
CA LEU A 70 3.36 12.21 -12.97
C LEU A 70 2.73 11.38 -14.10
N ASP A 71 1.51 11.74 -14.49
CA ASP A 71 0.84 11.10 -15.61
C ASP A 71 1.58 11.45 -16.91
N PRO A 72 2.07 10.46 -17.66
CA PRO A 72 2.76 10.71 -18.92
C PRO A 72 1.86 11.31 -20.01
N ASP A 73 0.54 11.09 -19.92
CA ASP A 73 -0.43 11.62 -20.87
C ASP A 73 -0.86 13.06 -20.55
N ASP A 74 -0.91 13.41 -19.26
CA ASP A 74 -1.20 14.76 -18.79
C ASP A 74 -0.37 15.08 -17.53
N LEU A 75 0.71 15.81 -17.70
CA LEU A 75 1.64 16.18 -16.63
C LEU A 75 1.01 17.02 -15.51
N ARG A 76 -0.23 17.48 -15.67
CA ARG A 76 -0.98 18.14 -14.60
C ARG A 76 -1.54 17.15 -13.59
N ASN A 77 -1.67 15.88 -13.99
CA ASN A 77 -2.16 14.83 -13.11
C ASN A 77 -1.00 14.16 -12.39
N ILE A 78 -1.20 13.90 -11.12
CA ILE A 78 -0.33 13.08 -10.30
C ILE A 78 -1.02 11.76 -10.08
N LEU A 79 -0.32 10.67 -10.37
CA LEU A 79 -0.77 9.31 -10.16
C LEU A 79 -0.14 8.78 -8.88
N ILE A 80 -0.96 8.44 -7.91
CA ILE A 80 -0.53 7.87 -6.65
C ILE A 80 -1.00 6.42 -6.63
N ARG A 81 -0.05 5.49 -6.76
CA ARG A 81 -0.36 4.07 -6.61
C ARG A 81 -0.39 3.72 -5.13
N ILE A 82 -1.48 3.12 -4.72
CA ILE A 82 -1.70 2.67 -3.36
C ILE A 82 -1.97 1.17 -3.32
N SER A 83 -1.50 0.54 -2.27
CA SER A 83 -1.78 -0.86 -1.95
C SER A 83 -2.76 -0.87 -0.79
N VAL A 84 -3.89 -1.52 -0.95
CA VAL A 84 -4.97 -1.57 0.04
C VAL A 84 -5.29 -3.03 0.35
N ASP A 85 -5.57 -3.34 1.61
CA ASP A 85 -5.99 -4.67 2.03
C ASP A 85 -7.22 -5.14 1.24
N ASP A 86 -7.15 -6.38 0.75
CA ASP A 86 -8.22 -7.00 -0.04
C ASP A 86 -9.57 -7.07 0.69
N ALA A 87 -9.55 -7.09 2.01
CA ALA A 87 -10.76 -7.09 2.84
C ALA A 87 -11.50 -5.74 2.83
N VAL A 88 -10.88 -4.66 2.36
CA VAL A 88 -11.49 -3.33 2.32
C VAL A 88 -12.40 -3.21 1.11
N PRO A 89 -13.69 -2.87 1.29
CA PRO A 89 -14.62 -2.72 0.17
C PRO A 89 -14.42 -1.40 -0.55
N VAL A 90 -13.53 -1.38 -1.54
CA VAL A 90 -13.34 -0.22 -2.43
C VAL A 90 -14.36 -0.30 -3.56
N THR A 91 -15.18 0.72 -3.68
CA THR A 91 -16.26 0.81 -4.67
C THR A 91 -16.02 1.95 -5.66
N ARG A 92 -16.84 2.04 -6.68
CA ARG A 92 -16.80 3.18 -7.61
C ARG A 92 -17.18 4.50 -6.95
N GLY A 93 -17.92 4.46 -5.85
CA GLY A 93 -18.24 5.60 -5.03
C GLY A 93 -17.16 5.99 -4.03
N THR A 94 -16.07 5.24 -3.95
CA THR A 94 -14.96 5.55 -3.07
C THR A 94 -14.16 6.73 -3.62
N THR A 95 -13.91 7.71 -2.77
CA THR A 95 -13.10 8.90 -3.08
C THR A 95 -11.92 8.99 -2.13
N ALA A 96 -10.86 9.66 -2.56
CA ALA A 96 -9.69 9.91 -1.76
C ALA A 96 -9.61 11.38 -1.35
N LYS A 97 -9.07 11.64 -0.18
CA LYS A 97 -8.74 12.98 0.32
C LYS A 97 -7.33 12.97 0.89
N MET A 98 -6.69 14.12 0.88
CA MET A 98 -5.45 14.30 1.64
C MET A 98 -5.80 14.63 3.08
N GLY A 99 -5.26 13.87 4.01
CA GLY A 99 -5.29 14.18 5.44
C GLY A 99 -3.88 14.53 5.92
N TYR A 100 -3.80 15.39 6.93
CA TYR A 100 -2.54 15.77 7.54
C TYR A 100 -2.52 15.36 9.00
N GLN A 101 -1.39 14.87 9.45
CA GLN A 101 -1.22 14.42 10.82
C GLN A 101 -0.22 15.33 11.55
N GLY A 102 -0.71 15.99 12.59
CA GLY A 102 0.11 16.83 13.46
C GLY A 102 0.61 18.12 12.80
N VAL A 103 1.46 18.83 13.52
CA VAL A 103 2.09 20.09 13.08
C VAL A 103 3.24 19.86 12.10
N THR A 104 3.69 18.61 11.96
CA THR A 104 4.82 18.23 11.12
C THR A 104 4.49 18.17 9.62
N GLY A 105 3.20 18.25 9.26
CA GLY A 105 2.77 18.25 7.86
C GLY A 105 2.87 16.89 7.16
N ILE A 106 2.97 15.80 7.91
CA ILE A 106 2.95 14.44 7.35
C ILE A 106 1.55 14.18 6.79
N ALA A 107 1.48 13.92 5.49
CA ALA A 107 0.23 13.63 4.81
C ALA A 107 -0.04 12.13 4.73
N HIS A 108 -1.31 11.78 4.68
CA HIS A 108 -1.79 10.44 4.41
C HIS A 108 -2.97 10.50 3.45
N ILE A 109 -3.26 9.39 2.80
CA ILE A 109 -4.45 9.26 1.96
C ILE A 109 -5.61 8.75 2.81
N LEU A 110 -6.73 9.45 2.76
CA LEU A 110 -7.97 9.05 3.41
C LEU A 110 -8.98 8.62 2.34
N LEU A 111 -9.43 7.38 2.40
CA LEU A 111 -10.47 6.85 1.55
C LEU A 111 -11.82 6.97 2.26
N GLU A 112 -12.81 7.47 1.56
CA GLU A 112 -14.19 7.58 2.01
C GLU A 112 -15.12 7.04 0.93
N ASP A 113 -16.19 6.38 1.33
CA ASP A 113 -17.23 5.92 0.43
C ASP A 113 -18.49 6.77 0.66
N SER A 114 -18.97 7.41 -0.42
CA SER A 114 -20.19 8.19 -0.39
C SER A 114 -21.46 7.33 -0.34
N GLY A 115 -21.34 6.05 -0.70
CA GLY A 115 -22.47 5.14 -0.84
C GLY A 115 -23.27 5.30 -2.13
N ASP A 116 -22.87 6.19 -3.02
CA ASP A 116 -23.59 6.51 -4.26
C ASP A 116 -23.52 5.38 -5.28
N ASP A 117 -22.41 4.66 -5.34
CA ASP A 117 -22.22 3.55 -6.25
C ASP A 117 -21.54 2.37 -5.52
N PRO A 118 -22.32 1.35 -5.12
CA PRO A 118 -21.76 0.19 -4.39
C PRO A 118 -21.05 -0.82 -5.29
N THR A 119 -20.94 -0.57 -6.59
CA THR A 119 -20.25 -1.48 -7.51
C THR A 119 -18.77 -1.59 -7.12
N PRO A 120 -18.24 -2.81 -6.87
CA PRO A 120 -16.83 -2.98 -6.55
C PRO A 120 -15.93 -2.41 -7.64
N LEU A 121 -14.90 -1.66 -7.22
CA LEU A 121 -13.87 -1.19 -8.12
C LEU A 121 -12.92 -2.33 -8.43
N ALA A 122 -12.69 -2.61 -9.72
CA ALA A 122 -11.74 -3.63 -10.11
C ALA A 122 -10.31 -3.18 -9.76
N GLY A 123 -9.62 -3.94 -8.92
CA GLY A 123 -8.19 -3.76 -8.68
C GLY A 123 -7.37 -4.32 -9.83
N ASP A 124 -6.16 -3.85 -9.98
CA ASP A 124 -5.09 -4.34 -10.84
C ASP A 124 -5.18 -4.02 -12.35
N ASP A 125 -6.24 -3.41 -12.85
CA ASP A 125 -6.38 -3.12 -14.29
C ASP A 125 -6.52 -1.62 -14.59
N GLY A 126 -5.41 -0.93 -14.74
CA GLY A 126 -5.27 0.36 -15.40
C GLY A 126 -6.37 1.40 -15.06
N ASP A 127 -7.13 1.81 -16.05
CA ASP A 127 -8.17 2.84 -15.88
C ASP A 127 -9.34 2.41 -14.98
N ALA A 128 -9.59 1.12 -14.86
CA ALA A 128 -10.70 0.58 -14.07
C ALA A 128 -10.45 0.67 -12.54
N SER A 129 -9.19 0.87 -12.13
CA SER A 129 -8.79 0.95 -10.72
C SER A 129 -8.51 2.37 -10.23
N ARG A 130 -8.98 3.39 -10.96
CA ARG A 130 -8.74 4.80 -10.63
C ARG A 130 -9.73 5.32 -9.60
N ILE A 131 -9.18 5.96 -8.57
CA ILE A 131 -9.93 6.66 -7.52
C ILE A 131 -9.73 8.16 -7.71
N LYS A 132 -10.82 8.94 -7.70
CA LYS A 132 -10.73 10.40 -7.78
C LYS A 132 -10.40 10.98 -6.42
N MET A 133 -9.47 11.94 -6.40
CA MET A 133 -9.21 12.74 -5.21
C MET A 133 -10.15 13.94 -5.16
N GLN A 134 -10.79 14.13 -4.02
CA GLN A 134 -11.59 15.31 -3.75
C GLN A 134 -10.71 16.42 -3.17
N PRO A 135 -11.03 17.70 -3.47
CA PRO A 135 -10.34 18.83 -2.83
C PRO A 135 -10.52 18.78 -1.32
N SER A 136 -9.47 19.11 -0.60
CA SER A 136 -9.58 19.30 0.84
C SER A 136 -10.34 20.61 1.13
N LEU A 137 -11.00 20.68 2.28
CA LEU A 137 -11.73 21.88 2.69
C LEU A 137 -10.85 23.14 2.76
N ILE A 138 -9.53 22.94 2.88
CA ILE A 138 -8.55 24.03 2.91
C ILE A 138 -8.37 24.65 1.53
N ASP A 139 -8.43 23.86 0.47
CA ASP A 139 -8.30 24.32 -0.91
C ASP A 139 -9.57 25.07 -1.36
N GLU A 140 -10.73 24.65 -0.85
CA GLU A 140 -12.02 25.31 -1.14
C GLU A 140 -12.15 26.71 -0.52
N LEU A 141 -11.43 26.97 0.56
CA LEU A 141 -11.43 28.27 1.23
C LEU A 141 -10.38 29.26 0.68
N SER A 142 -9.53 28.80 -0.25
CA SER A 142 -8.44 29.60 -0.83
C SER A 142 -8.79 30.21 -2.20
N ASP A 143 -9.96 29.90 -2.73
CA ASP A 143 -10.53 30.51 -3.94
C ASP A 143 -11.52 31.65 -3.54
#